data_742326bcf9adf4c7335ab57513ca54ca
#
_entry.id   742326bcf9adf4c7335ab57513ca54ca
#
_cell.length_a   1.000
_cell.length_b   1.000
_cell.length_c   1.000
_cell.angle_alpha   90.00
_cell.angle_beta   90.00
_cell.angle_gamma   90.00
#
_symmetry.space_group_name_H-M   'P 1'
#
loop_
_entity.id
_entity.type
_entity.pdbx_description
1 polymer ?
#
loop_
_entity_poly.entity_id
_entity_poly.type
_entity_poly.pdbx_seq_one_letter_code
_entity_poly.pdbx_strand_id
1 'polypeptide(L)'
;MKGNLLHILFWSIILCLSCEHESPQPRQESERTVIVYAVAENSLSSCADDDSLEMAKAVKDIPSNCNLIVYIDRNQRPTVTVMNSKDGVKLWKRYTRDLDSADSLTMLHTLTELTKAFPSKHYGLVLWSHASGWIPKRKTFGIDNNHNSNDSNSGTELEIPALRGILEQLPHLDFILSDACQMQTVEVAHELRQVTDYLIGSPSEIPGEGAPYGRIMLPMMRGNATEIAEQYYQYFTDHLGVALSVVDCRQMDNLAIATAPLIERFWADRAEVDVLGVQRYHTFETNAHNPEAQDIRGMMHKLLPDSIYEAWEQVLLRTVVWHKATYSWYSIFPGNEHHTLTDSEFYSGLSMFVPQEKYEPYGWNLAFHNTSWYWAAGWQQTGW
;
A
#
# COMPACT_ATOMS: atom_id res chain seq x y z
N MET A 1 55.23 -57.32 -58.61
CA MET A 1 55.25 -57.31 -57.14
C MET A 1 54.15 -56.34 -56.71
N LYS A 2 53.12 -56.90 -56.10
CA LYS A 2 51.88 -56.19 -55.76
C LYS A 2 51.96 -55.69 -54.30
N GLY A 3 51.82 -54.37 -54.04
CA GLY A 3 51.76 -53.82 -52.75
C GLY A 3 50.30 -53.45 -52.39
N ASN A 4 49.79 -54.08 -51.37
CA ASN A 4 48.44 -53.81 -50.85
C ASN A 4 48.45 -52.57 -49.97
N LEU A 5 47.58 -51.60 -50.29
CA LEU A 5 47.31 -50.43 -49.49
C LEU A 5 46.08 -50.69 -48.57
N LEU A 6 46.31 -50.71 -47.27
CA LEU A 6 45.31 -50.94 -46.28
C LEU A 6 44.69 -49.56 -45.92
N HIS A 7 43.41 -49.32 -46.25
CA HIS A 7 42.67 -48.15 -45.85
C HIS A 7 42.02 -48.34 -44.43
N ILE A 8 42.55 -47.64 -43.45
CA ILE A 8 41.94 -47.57 -42.13
C ILE A 8 40.92 -46.45 -42.17
N LEU A 9 39.62 -46.81 -42.12
CA LEU A 9 38.48 -45.84 -41.88
C LEU A 9 38.40 -45.49 -40.39
N PHE A 10 38.73 -44.26 -40.09
CA PHE A 10 38.46 -43.69 -38.76
C PHE A 10 36.99 -43.23 -38.65
N TRP A 11 36.17 -43.95 -37.93
CA TRP A 11 34.85 -43.53 -37.56
C TRP A 11 34.94 -42.59 -36.36
N SER A 12 34.80 -41.28 -36.61
CA SER A 12 34.62 -40.28 -35.55
C SER A 12 33.20 -40.33 -35.05
N ILE A 13 32.99 -40.89 -33.88
CA ILE A 13 31.71 -40.83 -33.14
C ILE A 13 31.61 -39.41 -32.57
N ILE A 14 30.80 -38.54 -33.19
CA ILE A 14 30.42 -37.28 -32.63
C ILE A 14 29.34 -37.57 -31.56
N LEU A 15 29.76 -37.58 -30.30
CA LEU A 15 28.84 -37.50 -29.16
C LEU A 15 28.25 -36.09 -29.14
N CYS A 16 27.05 -35.92 -29.69
CA CYS A 16 26.22 -34.77 -29.43
C CYS A 16 25.77 -34.83 -27.96
N LEU A 17 26.48 -34.14 -27.08
CA LEU A 17 25.97 -33.77 -25.77
C LEU A 17 24.83 -32.78 -26.02
N SER A 18 23.62 -33.31 -26.14
CA SER A 18 22.40 -32.52 -26.00
C SER A 18 22.35 -32.01 -24.56
N CYS A 19 22.76 -30.77 -24.34
CA CYS A 19 22.33 -30.06 -23.16
C CYS A 19 20.81 -29.85 -23.31
N GLU A 20 20.01 -30.77 -22.82
CA GLU A 20 18.62 -30.50 -22.53
C GLU A 20 18.62 -29.36 -21.51
N HIS A 21 18.37 -28.15 -21.99
CA HIS A 21 17.88 -27.10 -21.16
C HIS A 21 16.51 -27.62 -20.70
N GLU A 22 16.43 -28.23 -19.53
CA GLU A 22 15.16 -28.42 -18.83
C GLU A 22 14.53 -27.04 -18.71
N SER A 23 13.51 -26.79 -19.50
CA SER A 23 12.63 -25.65 -19.27
C SER A 23 12.21 -25.74 -17.82
N PRO A 24 12.41 -24.71 -16.99
CA PRO A 24 12.01 -24.78 -15.59
C PRO A 24 10.55 -25.21 -15.57
N GLN A 25 10.28 -26.37 -14.94
CA GLN A 25 8.92 -26.86 -14.76
C GLN A 25 8.10 -25.74 -14.15
N PRO A 26 6.91 -25.41 -14.71
CA PRO A 26 6.06 -24.38 -14.13
C PRO A 26 5.83 -24.73 -12.67
N ARG A 27 6.12 -23.79 -11.77
CA ARG A 27 5.85 -24.00 -10.36
C ARG A 27 4.37 -24.31 -10.17
N GLN A 28 4.06 -25.27 -9.30
CA GLN A 28 2.69 -25.57 -8.95
C GLN A 28 2.05 -24.30 -8.40
N GLU A 29 0.85 -23.99 -8.86
CA GLU A 29 0.05 -22.85 -8.40
C GLU A 29 -0.18 -22.97 -6.88
N SER A 30 0.14 -21.91 -6.17
CA SER A 30 -0.07 -21.81 -4.72
C SER A 30 -1.50 -21.43 -4.41
N GLU A 31 -1.98 -21.67 -3.21
CA GLU A 31 -3.28 -21.18 -2.76
C GLU A 31 -3.24 -19.66 -2.62
N ARG A 32 -2.21 -19.13 -1.93
CA ARG A 32 -2.00 -17.69 -1.77
C ARG A 32 -0.52 -17.33 -1.83
N THR A 33 -0.26 -16.22 -2.49
CA THR A 33 1.03 -15.54 -2.44
C THR A 33 0.83 -14.13 -1.92
N VAL A 34 1.51 -13.77 -0.85
CA VAL A 34 1.59 -12.39 -0.36
C VAL A 34 2.94 -11.82 -0.76
N ILE A 35 2.93 -10.65 -1.38
CA ILE A 35 4.14 -9.93 -1.79
C ILE A 35 4.29 -8.72 -0.87
N VAL A 36 5.43 -8.60 -0.20
CA VAL A 36 5.87 -7.37 0.48
C VAL A 36 6.79 -6.64 -0.48
N TYR A 37 6.38 -5.45 -0.89
CA TYR A 37 7.17 -4.56 -1.74
C TYR A 37 7.70 -3.42 -0.90
N ALA A 38 8.96 -3.54 -0.46
CA ALA A 38 9.59 -2.58 0.44
C ALA A 38 10.55 -1.66 -0.32
N VAL A 39 10.12 -0.39 -0.46
CA VAL A 39 10.96 0.72 -0.93
C VAL A 39 11.62 1.32 0.30
N ALA A 40 12.81 0.85 0.61
CA ALA A 40 13.50 1.10 1.88
C ALA A 40 14.86 1.81 1.72
N GLU A 41 15.19 2.32 0.54
CA GLU A 41 16.36 3.16 0.34
C GLU A 41 16.08 4.59 0.77
N ASN A 42 15.80 4.74 2.06
CA ASN A 42 15.44 5.97 2.73
C ASN A 42 15.77 5.88 4.24
N SER A 43 15.23 6.79 5.06
CA SER A 43 15.46 6.80 6.52
C SER A 43 14.91 5.57 7.26
N LEU A 44 14.04 4.75 6.63
CA LEU A 44 13.47 3.53 7.22
C LEU A 44 14.28 2.26 6.90
N SER A 45 15.46 2.37 6.31
CA SER A 45 16.25 1.21 5.85
C SER A 45 16.52 0.18 6.96
N SER A 46 16.78 0.63 8.20
CA SER A 46 16.98 -0.27 9.35
C SER A 46 15.68 -0.96 9.79
N CYS A 47 14.54 -0.28 9.69
CA CYS A 47 13.22 -0.86 10.02
C CYS A 47 12.89 -2.01 9.07
N ALA A 48 13.21 -1.88 7.78
CA ALA A 48 13.02 -2.96 6.80
C ALA A 48 13.82 -4.23 7.14
N ASP A 49 15.01 -4.08 7.74
CA ASP A 49 15.79 -5.21 8.23
C ASP A 49 15.12 -5.91 9.41
N ASP A 50 14.62 -5.15 10.38
CA ASP A 50 13.91 -5.67 11.55
C ASP A 50 12.63 -6.40 11.15
N ASP A 51 11.84 -5.83 10.25
CA ASP A 51 10.61 -6.44 9.70
C ASP A 51 10.92 -7.72 8.93
N SER A 52 11.97 -7.72 8.12
CA SER A 52 12.40 -8.93 7.41
C SER A 52 12.80 -10.06 8.36
N LEU A 53 13.45 -9.73 9.48
CA LEU A 53 13.79 -10.70 10.52
C LEU A 53 12.55 -11.21 11.27
N GLU A 54 11.58 -10.35 11.52
CA GLU A 54 10.30 -10.74 12.13
C GLU A 54 9.51 -11.69 11.20
N MET A 55 9.39 -11.36 9.93
CA MET A 55 8.80 -12.24 8.91
C MET A 55 9.49 -13.60 8.85
N ALA A 56 10.82 -13.62 8.89
CA ALA A 56 11.60 -14.85 8.88
C ALA A 56 11.35 -15.72 10.13
N LYS A 57 11.16 -15.12 11.31
CA LYS A 57 10.80 -15.87 12.54
C LYS A 57 9.40 -16.47 12.46
N ALA A 58 8.48 -15.83 11.73
CA ALA A 58 7.10 -16.28 11.57
C ALA A 58 6.89 -17.27 10.40
N VAL A 59 7.95 -17.69 9.71
CA VAL A 59 7.87 -18.57 8.52
C VAL A 59 7.10 -19.87 8.76
N LYS A 60 7.14 -20.40 9.98
CA LYS A 60 6.42 -21.62 10.39
C LYS A 60 4.89 -21.44 10.38
N ASP A 61 4.40 -20.21 10.48
CA ASP A 61 2.98 -19.87 10.51
C ASP A 61 2.39 -19.72 9.09
N ILE A 62 3.25 -19.81 8.05
CA ILE A 62 2.84 -19.82 6.64
C ILE A 62 2.31 -21.22 6.29
N PRO A 63 1.03 -21.37 5.85
CA PRO A 63 0.51 -22.64 5.39
C PRO A 63 1.35 -23.24 4.25
N SER A 64 1.43 -24.56 4.18
CA SER A 64 2.35 -25.26 3.26
C SER A 64 2.08 -25.05 1.77
N ASN A 65 0.91 -24.52 1.42
CA ASN A 65 0.48 -24.17 0.06
C ASN A 65 0.47 -22.65 -0.19
N CYS A 66 1.07 -21.87 0.72
CA CYS A 66 1.19 -20.42 0.60
C CYS A 66 2.66 -19.98 0.54
N ASN A 67 2.90 -18.77 0.00
CA ASN A 67 4.21 -18.13 -0.02
C ASN A 67 4.11 -16.70 0.49
N LEU A 68 5.15 -16.26 1.21
CA LEU A 68 5.48 -14.86 1.39
C LEU A 68 6.71 -14.54 0.53
N ILE A 69 6.61 -13.50 -0.28
CA ILE A 69 7.70 -13.01 -1.11
C ILE A 69 8.04 -11.62 -0.65
N VAL A 70 9.29 -11.41 -0.26
CA VAL A 70 9.75 -10.14 0.29
C VAL A 70 10.76 -9.54 -0.68
N TYR A 71 10.35 -8.50 -1.40
CA TYR A 71 11.23 -7.63 -2.16
C TYR A 71 11.64 -6.48 -1.24
N ILE A 72 12.93 -6.27 -1.08
CA ILE A 72 13.48 -5.15 -0.31
C ILE A 72 14.54 -4.45 -1.13
N ASP A 73 14.35 -3.15 -1.30
CA ASP A 73 15.36 -2.23 -1.79
C ASP A 73 15.80 -1.29 -0.67
N ARG A 74 17.08 -1.28 -0.40
CA ARG A 74 17.71 -0.45 0.64
C ARG A 74 19.11 -0.08 0.16
N ASN A 75 19.89 0.66 0.90
CA ASN A 75 21.24 1.17 0.54
C ASN A 75 22.20 0.15 -0.13
N GLN A 76 21.67 -0.84 -0.80
CA GLN A 76 22.35 -1.88 -1.57
C GLN A 76 21.43 -2.34 -2.71
N ARG A 77 21.93 -3.25 -3.53
CA ARG A 77 21.11 -3.85 -4.59
C ARG A 77 19.89 -4.56 -4.02
N PRO A 78 18.71 -4.37 -4.62
CA PRO A 78 17.51 -5.04 -4.18
C PRO A 78 17.64 -6.56 -4.10
N THR A 79 16.90 -7.15 -3.17
CA THR A 79 16.83 -8.60 -2.99
C THR A 79 15.39 -9.07 -2.94
N VAL A 80 15.17 -10.31 -3.37
CA VAL A 80 13.92 -11.04 -3.21
C VAL A 80 14.18 -12.28 -2.38
N THR A 81 13.48 -12.38 -1.26
CA THR A 81 13.47 -13.55 -0.39
C THR A 81 12.12 -14.24 -0.47
N VAL A 82 12.11 -15.54 -0.61
CA VAL A 82 10.89 -16.38 -0.58
C VAL A 82 10.85 -17.13 0.73
N MET A 83 9.72 -17.06 1.39
CA MET A 83 9.47 -17.67 2.69
C MET A 83 8.24 -18.59 2.59
N ASN A 84 8.38 -19.84 2.98
CA ASN A 84 7.29 -20.78 3.13
C ASN A 84 7.66 -21.87 4.16
N SER A 85 6.67 -22.55 4.70
CA SER A 85 6.93 -23.55 5.77
C SER A 85 7.68 -24.81 5.30
N LYS A 86 7.69 -25.10 3.99
CA LYS A 86 8.39 -26.29 3.44
C LYS A 86 9.89 -26.04 3.27
N ASP A 87 10.22 -24.88 2.74
CA ASP A 87 11.58 -24.52 2.31
C ASP A 87 12.28 -23.57 3.28
N GLY A 88 11.54 -23.00 4.22
CA GLY A 88 12.03 -21.98 5.14
C GLY A 88 12.23 -20.64 4.43
N VAL A 89 13.31 -19.96 4.76
CA VAL A 89 13.69 -18.65 4.22
C VAL A 89 14.78 -18.87 3.17
N LYS A 90 14.52 -18.45 1.93
CA LYS A 90 15.49 -18.61 0.81
C LYS A 90 15.64 -17.32 0.03
N LEU A 91 16.87 -16.87 -0.13
CA LEU A 91 17.19 -15.82 -1.12
C LEU A 91 16.89 -16.38 -2.52
N TRP A 92 15.89 -15.79 -3.19
CA TRP A 92 15.49 -16.20 -4.54
C TRP A 92 16.28 -15.45 -5.61
N LYS A 93 16.47 -14.11 -5.39
CA LYS A 93 17.15 -13.24 -6.35
C LYS A 93 17.87 -12.10 -5.63
N ARG A 94 19.03 -11.74 -6.15
CA ARG A 94 19.71 -10.48 -5.88
C ARG A 94 19.89 -9.76 -7.21
N TYR A 95 19.42 -8.55 -7.31
CA TYR A 95 19.61 -7.76 -8.52
C TYR A 95 21.08 -7.41 -8.71
N THR A 96 21.52 -7.28 -9.96
CA THR A 96 22.95 -7.03 -10.30
C THR A 96 23.34 -5.57 -10.21
N ARG A 97 22.35 -4.69 -10.21
CA ARG A 97 22.49 -3.24 -10.08
C ARG A 97 21.44 -2.72 -9.09
N ASP A 98 21.66 -1.52 -8.63
CA ASP A 98 20.67 -0.75 -7.95
C ASP A 98 19.50 -0.42 -8.85
N LEU A 99 18.30 -0.31 -8.27
CA LEU A 99 17.06 0.01 -8.96
C LEU A 99 16.38 1.16 -8.22
N ASP A 100 15.74 2.04 -8.96
CA ASP A 100 14.78 2.97 -8.38
C ASP A 100 13.45 2.24 -8.17
N SER A 101 13.21 1.79 -6.96
CA SER A 101 12.03 0.98 -6.61
C SER A 101 10.75 1.80 -6.48
N ALA A 102 10.83 3.14 -6.47
CA ALA A 102 9.70 4.04 -6.56
C ALA A 102 9.38 4.46 -8.01
N ASP A 103 10.21 4.03 -8.98
CA ASP A 103 9.90 4.21 -10.40
C ASP A 103 8.81 3.24 -10.87
N SER A 104 7.84 3.74 -11.62
CA SER A 104 6.67 2.96 -12.05
C SER A 104 7.00 1.76 -12.93
N LEU A 105 8.00 1.88 -13.81
CA LEU A 105 8.42 0.76 -14.67
C LEU A 105 9.17 -0.30 -13.88
N THR A 106 10.00 0.11 -12.94
CA THR A 106 10.72 -0.79 -12.03
C THR A 106 9.73 -1.60 -11.18
N MET A 107 8.74 -0.95 -10.57
CA MET A 107 7.71 -1.61 -9.78
C MET A 107 6.88 -2.59 -10.64
N LEU A 108 6.42 -2.14 -11.82
CA LEU A 108 5.66 -2.98 -12.75
C LEU A 108 6.45 -4.23 -13.16
N HIS A 109 7.70 -4.05 -13.57
CA HIS A 109 8.55 -5.18 -13.98
C HIS A 109 8.79 -6.15 -12.83
N THR A 110 9.10 -5.64 -11.65
CA THR A 110 9.34 -6.45 -10.45
C THR A 110 8.11 -7.26 -10.06
N LEU A 111 6.95 -6.61 -9.90
CA LEU A 111 5.71 -7.29 -9.52
C LEU A 111 5.24 -8.29 -10.60
N THR A 112 5.41 -7.95 -11.89
CA THR A 112 5.13 -8.87 -13.00
C THR A 112 6.06 -10.09 -12.98
N GLU A 113 7.35 -9.91 -12.70
CA GLU A 113 8.30 -11.00 -12.54
C GLU A 113 7.89 -11.92 -11.38
N LEU A 114 7.54 -11.34 -10.24
CA LEU A 114 7.16 -12.09 -9.04
C LEU A 114 5.85 -12.88 -9.22
N THR A 115 4.82 -12.27 -9.79
CA THR A 115 3.53 -12.95 -10.02
C THR A 115 3.65 -14.07 -11.05
N LYS A 116 4.49 -13.91 -12.09
CA LYS A 116 4.79 -14.97 -13.05
C LYS A 116 5.64 -16.11 -12.46
N ALA A 117 6.61 -15.77 -11.61
CA ALA A 117 7.49 -16.77 -10.98
C ALA A 117 6.78 -17.56 -9.86
N PHE A 118 5.76 -16.98 -9.24
CA PHE A 118 5.01 -17.56 -8.12
C PHE A 118 3.50 -17.50 -8.39
N PRO A 119 3.00 -18.27 -9.39
CA PRO A 119 1.58 -18.28 -9.70
C PRO A 119 0.75 -18.73 -8.52
N SER A 120 -0.37 -18.07 -8.30
CA SER A 120 -1.24 -18.30 -7.15
C SER A 120 -2.69 -18.03 -7.49
N LYS A 121 -3.63 -18.69 -6.80
CA LYS A 121 -5.06 -18.41 -6.95
C LYS A 121 -5.45 -17.07 -6.35
N HIS A 122 -4.76 -16.69 -5.27
CA HIS A 122 -5.02 -15.48 -4.49
C HIS A 122 -3.74 -14.70 -4.27
N TYR A 123 -3.83 -13.38 -4.33
CA TYR A 123 -2.70 -12.50 -4.06
C TYR A 123 -3.05 -11.46 -3.00
N GLY A 124 -2.09 -11.17 -2.12
CA GLY A 124 -2.07 -10.02 -1.24
C GLY A 124 -0.82 -9.19 -1.51
N LEU A 125 -0.91 -7.88 -1.30
CA LEU A 125 0.21 -6.96 -1.45
C LEU A 125 0.38 -6.16 -0.16
N VAL A 126 1.62 -6.06 0.31
CA VAL A 126 2.01 -5.11 1.34
C VAL A 126 2.85 -4.02 0.67
N LEU A 127 2.40 -2.78 0.77
CA LEU A 127 3.11 -1.58 0.35
C LEU A 127 3.85 -1.01 1.56
N TRP A 128 5.16 -1.15 1.57
CA TRP A 128 6.00 -0.76 2.70
C TRP A 128 6.95 0.39 2.33
N SER A 129 6.78 1.55 2.92
CA SER A 129 7.67 2.72 2.80
C SER A 129 7.15 3.92 3.57
N HIS A 130 7.79 5.10 3.37
CA HIS A 130 7.11 6.37 3.61
C HIS A 130 5.95 6.57 2.63
N ALA A 131 4.90 7.26 3.08
CA ALA A 131 3.83 7.74 2.21
C ALA A 131 3.15 9.00 2.79
N SER A 132 2.38 9.70 1.92
CA SER A 132 1.52 10.83 2.28
C SER A 132 0.16 10.77 1.58
N GLY A 133 -0.30 9.56 1.26
CA GLY A 133 -1.56 9.36 0.56
C GLY A 133 -1.49 9.86 -0.89
N TRP A 134 -2.49 10.65 -1.30
CA TRP A 134 -2.62 11.15 -2.67
C TRP A 134 -1.91 12.51 -2.91
N ILE A 135 -1.30 13.12 -1.90
CA ILE A 135 -0.77 14.49 -1.96
C ILE A 135 0.52 14.53 -2.80
N PRO A 136 0.52 15.16 -3.99
CA PRO A 136 1.68 15.12 -4.89
C PRO A 136 2.87 15.91 -4.33
N LYS A 137 4.07 15.54 -4.79
CA LYS A 137 5.36 16.13 -4.42
C LYS A 137 5.74 16.02 -2.94
N ARG A 138 5.14 15.03 -2.22
CA ARG A 138 5.34 14.86 -0.79
C ARG A 138 5.23 13.41 -0.32
N LYS A 139 5.76 12.45 -1.11
CA LYS A 139 5.83 11.04 -0.68
C LYS A 139 4.49 10.33 -0.84
N THR A 140 3.86 10.43 -2.02
CA THR A 140 2.61 9.73 -2.31
C THR A 140 2.68 8.26 -1.92
N PHE A 141 3.63 7.50 -2.47
CA PHE A 141 4.07 6.22 -1.95
C PHE A 141 5.53 5.98 -2.32
N GLY A 142 6.29 5.50 -1.35
CA GLY A 142 7.69 5.15 -1.54
C GLY A 142 8.60 6.37 -1.64
N ILE A 143 9.77 6.27 -1.07
CA ILE A 143 10.89 7.15 -1.37
C ILE A 143 12.06 6.26 -1.69
N ASP A 144 12.62 6.47 -2.87
CA ASP A 144 13.88 5.89 -3.27
C ASP A 144 14.89 7.02 -3.52
N ASN A 145 15.92 7.10 -2.69
CA ASN A 145 16.89 8.17 -2.76
C ASN A 145 18.04 7.91 -3.75
N ASN A 146 18.08 6.74 -4.38
CA ASN A 146 19.08 6.34 -5.38
C ASN A 146 20.52 6.65 -4.92
N HIS A 147 20.86 6.26 -3.69
CA HIS A 147 22.15 6.51 -3.05
C HIS A 147 22.51 8.00 -2.86
N ASN A 148 21.53 8.88 -2.87
CA ASN A 148 21.77 10.28 -2.53
C ASN A 148 21.93 10.45 -1.02
N SER A 149 23.15 10.35 -0.54
CA SER A 149 23.48 10.42 0.88
C SER A 149 23.21 11.77 1.55
N ASN A 150 22.89 12.80 0.78
CA ASN A 150 22.68 14.16 1.32
C ASN A 150 21.29 14.36 1.93
N ASP A 151 20.30 13.59 1.47
CA ASP A 151 18.95 13.62 2.01
C ASP A 151 18.28 12.25 1.83
N SER A 152 18.22 11.50 2.93
CA SER A 152 17.63 10.15 2.95
C SER A 152 16.10 10.14 2.78
N ASN A 153 15.46 11.30 2.70
CA ASN A 153 14.01 11.45 2.55
C ASN A 153 13.63 12.26 1.32
N SER A 154 14.55 12.39 0.37
CA SER A 154 14.27 12.93 -0.96
C SER A 154 14.65 11.89 -2.01
N GLY A 155 13.85 11.79 -3.07
CA GLY A 155 14.08 10.81 -4.13
C GLY A 155 12.87 10.69 -5.05
N THR A 156 12.82 9.62 -5.79
CA THR A 156 11.66 9.26 -6.61
C THR A 156 10.50 8.82 -5.71
N GLU A 157 9.30 9.20 -6.09
CA GLU A 157 8.04 8.86 -5.41
C GLU A 157 7.03 8.40 -6.46
N LEU A 158 6.16 7.47 -6.09
CA LEU A 158 5.12 6.94 -6.97
C LEU A 158 3.77 7.58 -6.63
N GLU A 159 3.16 8.24 -7.60
CA GLU A 159 1.81 8.79 -7.45
C GLU A 159 0.74 7.69 -7.46
N ILE A 160 -0.35 7.87 -6.72
CA ILE A 160 -1.41 6.86 -6.57
C ILE A 160 -2.07 6.47 -7.90
N PRO A 161 -2.35 7.39 -8.86
CA PRO A 161 -2.83 6.99 -10.17
C PRO A 161 -1.83 6.12 -10.97
N ALA A 162 -0.52 6.35 -10.79
CA ALA A 162 0.50 5.50 -11.40
C ALA A 162 0.54 4.13 -10.72
N LEU A 163 0.43 4.06 -9.40
CA LEU A 163 0.30 2.81 -8.65
C LEU A 163 -0.90 1.99 -9.15
N ARG A 164 -2.08 2.62 -9.30
CA ARG A 164 -3.25 1.95 -9.91
C ARG A 164 -2.90 1.37 -11.27
N GLY A 165 -2.33 2.19 -12.17
CA GLY A 165 -1.99 1.75 -13.53
C GLY A 165 -1.00 0.59 -13.60
N ILE A 166 -0.14 0.43 -12.58
CA ILE A 166 0.71 -0.74 -12.39
C ILE A 166 -0.12 -1.95 -11.98
N LEU A 167 -0.95 -1.80 -10.93
CA LEU A 167 -1.70 -2.90 -10.34
C LEU A 167 -2.80 -3.44 -11.27
N GLU A 168 -3.37 -2.62 -12.17
CA GLU A 168 -4.31 -3.04 -13.21
C GLU A 168 -3.71 -4.06 -14.21
N GLN A 169 -2.38 -4.14 -14.31
CA GLN A 169 -1.67 -5.07 -15.18
C GLN A 169 -1.31 -6.39 -14.50
N LEU A 170 -1.63 -6.52 -13.22
CA LEU A 170 -1.33 -7.70 -12.39
C LEU A 170 -2.61 -8.50 -12.10
N PRO A 171 -2.50 -9.73 -11.59
CA PRO A 171 -3.66 -10.42 -11.03
C PRO A 171 -4.33 -9.58 -9.95
N HIS A 172 -5.67 -9.67 -9.86
CA HIS A 172 -6.44 -8.98 -8.84
C HIS A 172 -5.96 -9.34 -7.43
N LEU A 173 -5.99 -8.37 -6.52
CA LEU A 173 -5.52 -8.52 -5.15
C LEU A 173 -6.72 -8.70 -4.20
N ASP A 174 -6.67 -9.69 -3.32
CA ASP A 174 -7.68 -9.83 -2.27
C ASP A 174 -7.56 -8.71 -1.24
N PHE A 175 -6.32 -8.25 -0.98
CA PHE A 175 -6.08 -7.10 -0.11
C PHE A 175 -4.77 -6.38 -0.47
N ILE A 176 -4.76 -5.08 -0.14
CA ILE A 176 -3.54 -4.27 0.00
C ILE A 176 -3.44 -3.86 1.47
N LEU A 177 -2.33 -4.21 2.13
CA LEU A 177 -1.94 -3.63 3.40
C LEU A 177 -0.95 -2.50 3.13
N SER A 178 -1.33 -1.28 3.48
CA SER A 178 -0.43 -0.13 3.44
C SER A 178 0.31 -0.01 4.75
N ASP A 179 1.52 -0.58 4.80
CA ASP A 179 2.46 -0.37 5.90
C ASP A 179 3.24 0.92 5.62
N ALA A 180 2.48 2.01 5.60
CA ALA A 180 2.89 3.34 5.21
C ALA A 180 1.90 4.37 5.75
N CYS A 181 2.38 5.60 6.01
CA CYS A 181 1.57 6.66 6.58
C CYS A 181 0.46 7.12 5.62
N GLN A 182 -0.71 7.53 6.17
CA GLN A 182 -1.71 8.35 5.49
C GLN A 182 -2.35 7.73 4.22
N MET A 183 -2.29 6.43 4.08
CA MET A 183 -2.83 5.75 2.90
C MET A 183 -4.34 5.47 3.00
N GLN A 184 -4.96 5.65 4.18
CA GLN A 184 -6.37 5.36 4.38
C GLN A 184 -7.24 6.60 4.18
N THR A 185 -7.28 7.05 2.92
CA THR A 185 -8.09 8.19 2.48
C THR A 185 -9.12 7.75 1.43
N VAL A 186 -10.23 8.48 1.30
CA VAL A 186 -11.22 8.17 0.24
C VAL A 186 -10.62 8.29 -1.15
N GLU A 187 -9.66 9.20 -1.33
CA GLU A 187 -8.97 9.42 -2.60
C GLU A 187 -8.15 8.19 -2.99
N VAL A 188 -7.34 7.66 -2.06
CA VAL A 188 -6.54 6.45 -2.30
C VAL A 188 -7.43 5.22 -2.47
N ALA A 189 -8.41 5.04 -1.59
CA ALA A 189 -9.30 3.89 -1.63
C ALA A 189 -10.13 3.85 -2.93
N HIS A 190 -10.63 5.02 -3.39
CA HIS A 190 -11.37 5.11 -4.64
C HIS A 190 -10.45 4.89 -5.85
N GLU A 191 -9.21 5.35 -5.81
CA GLU A 191 -8.25 5.11 -6.89
C GLU A 191 -7.93 3.62 -7.03
N LEU A 192 -7.76 2.89 -5.93
CA LEU A 192 -7.38 1.48 -5.93
C LEU A 192 -8.56 0.49 -6.01
N ARG A 193 -9.82 0.96 -6.08
CA ARG A 193 -11.03 0.14 -5.97
C ARG A 193 -11.19 -0.96 -7.02
N GLN A 194 -10.54 -0.81 -8.17
CA GLN A 194 -10.64 -1.79 -9.26
C GLN A 194 -9.56 -2.88 -9.17
N VAL A 195 -8.54 -2.70 -8.32
CA VAL A 195 -7.37 -3.58 -8.28
C VAL A 195 -7.30 -4.44 -7.02
N THR A 196 -8.10 -4.10 -5.99
CA THR A 196 -8.13 -4.86 -4.73
C THR A 196 -9.53 -4.93 -4.15
N ASP A 197 -9.83 -6.02 -3.41
CA ASP A 197 -11.07 -6.11 -2.64
C ASP A 197 -11.01 -5.26 -1.38
N TYR A 198 -9.88 -5.29 -0.66
CA TYR A 198 -9.74 -4.58 0.62
C TYR A 198 -8.47 -3.73 0.66
N LEU A 199 -8.62 -2.50 1.16
CA LEU A 199 -7.50 -1.65 1.56
C LEU A 199 -7.43 -1.60 3.08
N ILE A 200 -6.26 -1.88 3.65
CA ILE A 200 -5.96 -1.87 5.08
C ILE A 200 -4.88 -0.84 5.34
N GLY A 201 -5.06 0.06 6.28
CA GLY A 201 -4.04 1.07 6.56
C GLY A 201 -4.46 2.10 7.61
N SER A 202 -3.66 3.14 7.72
CA SER A 202 -3.88 4.26 8.64
C SER A 202 -4.20 5.55 7.87
N PRO A 203 -5.19 6.33 8.33
CA PRO A 203 -5.43 7.69 7.84
C PRO A 203 -4.40 8.71 8.36
N SER A 204 -3.55 8.29 9.28
CA SER A 204 -2.52 9.11 9.95
C SER A 204 -1.14 8.49 9.77
N GLU A 205 -0.15 9.00 10.50
CA GLU A 205 1.16 8.37 10.59
C GLU A 205 1.08 7.03 11.32
N ILE A 206 1.99 6.14 10.97
CA ILE A 206 2.24 4.89 11.70
C ILE A 206 3.65 4.90 12.30
N PRO A 207 3.87 4.20 13.43
CA PRO A 207 5.20 4.04 13.99
C PRO A 207 6.17 3.41 12.98
N GLY A 208 7.44 3.80 13.06
CA GLY A 208 8.49 3.23 12.20
C GLY A 208 8.76 1.73 12.40
N GLU A 209 8.24 1.14 13.48
CA GLU A 209 8.23 -0.31 13.70
C GLU A 209 7.41 -1.07 12.65
N GLY A 210 6.50 -0.39 11.95
CA GLY A 210 5.67 -1.00 10.91
C GLY A 210 4.63 -2.00 11.44
N ALA A 211 4.13 -2.82 10.55
CA ALA A 211 3.13 -3.84 10.86
C ALA A 211 3.76 -4.99 11.65
N PRO A 212 3.08 -5.53 12.69
CA PRO A 212 3.60 -6.64 13.50
C PRO A 212 3.52 -7.97 12.75
N TYR A 213 4.46 -8.21 11.84
CA TYR A 213 4.44 -9.35 10.89
C TYR A 213 4.33 -10.70 11.58
N GLY A 214 4.91 -10.85 12.77
CA GLY A 214 4.78 -12.07 13.57
C GLY A 214 3.34 -12.39 13.99
N ARG A 215 2.50 -11.37 14.16
CA ARG A 215 1.09 -11.53 14.54
C ARG A 215 0.17 -11.63 13.33
N ILE A 216 0.45 -10.85 12.28
CA ILE A 216 -0.42 -10.78 11.10
C ILE A 216 -0.10 -11.81 10.02
N MET A 217 0.97 -12.60 10.15
CA MET A 217 1.39 -13.59 9.15
C MET A 217 0.26 -14.53 8.76
N LEU A 218 -0.33 -15.22 9.73
CA LEU A 218 -1.40 -16.16 9.43
C LEU A 218 -2.69 -15.51 8.91
N PRO A 219 -3.17 -14.38 9.46
CA PRO A 219 -4.24 -13.59 8.85
C PRO A 219 -3.99 -13.20 7.39
N MET A 220 -2.77 -12.75 7.04
CA MET A 220 -2.41 -12.45 5.64
C MET A 220 -2.50 -13.69 4.75
N MET A 221 -2.00 -14.83 5.21
CA MET A 221 -2.07 -16.09 4.46
C MET A 221 -3.50 -16.62 4.30
N ARG A 222 -4.42 -16.23 5.17
CA ARG A 222 -5.87 -16.51 5.06
C ARG A 222 -6.62 -15.49 4.19
N GLY A 223 -6.02 -14.34 3.93
CA GLY A 223 -6.68 -13.20 3.25
C GLY A 223 -7.77 -12.54 4.09
N ASN A 224 -7.66 -12.59 5.40
CA ASN A 224 -8.65 -12.02 6.30
C ASN A 224 -8.27 -10.58 6.68
N ALA A 225 -8.75 -9.61 5.89
CA ALA A 225 -8.40 -8.21 6.02
C ALA A 225 -8.73 -7.63 7.41
N THR A 226 -9.87 -7.99 7.98
CA THR A 226 -10.28 -7.50 9.30
C THR A 226 -9.46 -8.11 10.42
N GLU A 227 -9.03 -9.38 10.30
CA GLU A 227 -8.15 -10.02 11.27
C GLU A 227 -6.73 -9.44 11.20
N ILE A 228 -6.23 -9.09 9.99
CA ILE A 228 -4.96 -8.37 9.82
C ILE A 228 -5.01 -7.07 10.62
N ALA A 229 -6.04 -6.24 10.40
CA ALA A 229 -6.20 -4.95 11.08
C ALA A 229 -6.38 -5.11 12.59
N GLU A 230 -7.15 -6.12 13.05
CA GLU A 230 -7.37 -6.38 14.47
C GLU A 230 -6.06 -6.76 15.19
N GLN A 231 -5.24 -7.67 14.60
CA GLN A 231 -3.96 -8.08 15.19
C GLN A 231 -2.94 -6.93 15.17
N TYR A 232 -2.95 -6.09 14.12
CA TYR A 232 -2.13 -4.89 14.04
C TYR A 232 -2.52 -3.91 15.15
N TYR A 233 -3.80 -3.59 15.28
CA TYR A 233 -4.32 -2.69 16.32
C TYR A 233 -3.97 -3.19 17.73
N GLN A 234 -4.20 -4.48 18.02
CA GLN A 234 -3.93 -5.06 19.32
C GLN A 234 -2.46 -4.99 19.73
N TYR A 235 -1.54 -5.08 18.76
CA TYR A 235 -0.11 -4.92 19.05
C TYR A 235 0.20 -3.52 19.57
N PHE A 236 -0.41 -2.49 18.99
CA PHE A 236 -0.11 -1.11 19.32
C PHE A 236 -0.94 -0.53 20.48
N THR A 237 -1.91 -1.26 21.04
CA THR A 237 -2.70 -0.76 22.17
C THR A 237 -1.87 -0.44 23.40
N ASP A 238 -0.82 -1.20 23.64
CA ASP A 238 0.07 -1.05 24.80
C ASP A 238 1.40 -0.35 24.47
N HIS A 239 1.51 0.23 23.26
CA HIS A 239 2.73 0.86 22.75
C HIS A 239 2.48 2.33 22.34
N LEU A 240 2.82 2.64 21.08
CA LEU A 240 2.76 4.00 20.54
C LEU A 240 1.35 4.43 20.11
N GLY A 241 0.41 3.48 20.11
CA GLY A 241 -0.93 3.72 19.59
C GLY A 241 -0.99 3.80 18.07
N VAL A 242 -2.19 3.55 17.51
CA VAL A 242 -2.43 3.56 16.06
C VAL A 242 -3.91 3.84 15.79
N ALA A 243 -4.19 4.42 14.62
CA ALA A 243 -5.52 4.53 14.04
C ALA A 243 -5.54 3.71 12.75
N LEU A 244 -6.47 2.75 12.62
CA LEU A 244 -6.53 1.83 11.49
C LEU A 244 -7.97 1.65 11.01
N SER A 245 -8.12 1.35 9.72
CA SER A 245 -9.38 0.84 9.18
C SER A 245 -9.18 -0.13 8.03
N VAL A 246 -10.27 -0.82 7.68
CA VAL A 246 -10.39 -1.70 6.52
C VAL A 246 -11.52 -1.19 5.64
N VAL A 247 -11.19 -0.83 4.42
CA VAL A 247 -12.14 -0.40 3.39
C VAL A 247 -12.42 -1.55 2.43
N ASP A 248 -13.69 -1.91 2.26
CA ASP A 248 -14.13 -2.74 1.14
C ASP A 248 -14.17 -1.87 -0.12
N CYS A 249 -13.14 -2.00 -0.94
CA CYS A 249 -12.94 -1.19 -2.14
C CYS A 249 -14.05 -1.38 -3.17
N ARG A 250 -14.73 -2.52 -3.18
CA ARG A 250 -15.89 -2.80 -4.07
C ARG A 250 -17.09 -1.91 -3.78
N GLN A 251 -17.13 -1.25 -2.60
CA GLN A 251 -18.19 -0.33 -2.20
C GLN A 251 -17.86 1.15 -2.48
N MET A 252 -16.65 1.46 -2.94
CA MET A 252 -16.21 2.85 -3.10
C MET A 252 -17.03 3.64 -4.15
N ASP A 253 -17.46 3.00 -5.24
CA ASP A 253 -18.34 3.66 -6.20
C ASP A 253 -19.72 3.97 -5.58
N ASN A 254 -20.26 3.08 -4.74
CA ASN A 254 -21.51 3.34 -4.02
C ASN A 254 -21.37 4.50 -3.03
N LEU A 255 -20.23 4.58 -2.33
CA LEU A 255 -19.95 5.69 -1.44
C LEU A 255 -19.84 7.01 -2.21
N ALA A 256 -19.14 7.02 -3.35
CA ALA A 256 -19.02 8.20 -4.19
C ALA A 256 -20.39 8.69 -4.67
N ILE A 257 -21.23 7.79 -5.20
CA ILE A 257 -22.59 8.09 -5.67
C ILE A 257 -23.47 8.67 -4.55
N ALA A 258 -23.39 8.10 -3.34
CA ALA A 258 -24.15 8.60 -2.19
C ALA A 258 -23.63 9.96 -1.71
N THR A 259 -22.36 10.26 -1.91
CA THR A 259 -21.71 11.49 -1.43
C THR A 259 -21.87 12.65 -2.42
N ALA A 260 -21.89 12.39 -3.72
CA ALA A 260 -21.89 13.43 -4.76
C ALA A 260 -22.98 14.51 -4.59
N PRO A 261 -24.29 14.19 -4.39
CA PRO A 261 -25.31 15.22 -4.22
C PRO A 261 -25.11 16.05 -2.94
N LEU A 262 -24.41 15.52 -1.95
CA LEU A 262 -24.10 16.22 -0.72
C LEU A 262 -22.94 17.19 -0.92
N ILE A 263 -21.90 16.77 -1.63
CA ILE A 263 -20.77 17.63 -2.02
C ILE A 263 -21.30 18.81 -2.86
N GLU A 264 -22.08 18.54 -3.90
CA GLU A 264 -22.68 19.56 -4.76
C GLU A 264 -23.51 20.58 -3.96
N ARG A 265 -24.21 20.13 -2.91
CA ARG A 265 -25.05 21.00 -2.09
C ARG A 265 -24.27 21.85 -1.11
N PHE A 266 -23.32 21.26 -0.37
CA PHE A 266 -22.69 21.92 0.77
C PHE A 266 -21.42 22.69 0.40
N TRP A 267 -20.78 22.36 -0.75
CA TRP A 267 -19.60 23.05 -1.24
C TRP A 267 -19.85 23.87 -2.53
N ALA A 268 -21.14 24.09 -2.90
CA ALA A 268 -21.52 24.91 -4.04
C ALA A 268 -20.85 26.28 -4.00
N ASP A 269 -20.52 26.81 -5.16
CA ASP A 269 -19.89 28.14 -5.33
C ASP A 269 -18.62 28.35 -4.47
N ARG A 270 -17.83 27.26 -4.33
CA ARG A 270 -16.61 27.22 -3.49
C ARG A 270 -16.88 27.55 -2.01
N ALA A 271 -18.05 27.19 -1.51
CA ALA A 271 -18.34 27.38 -0.09
C ALA A 271 -17.30 26.65 0.78
N GLU A 272 -16.81 27.32 1.80
CA GLU A 272 -16.01 26.72 2.85
C GLU A 272 -16.93 26.21 3.97
N VAL A 273 -16.66 25.00 4.44
CA VAL A 273 -17.39 24.40 5.54
C VAL A 273 -16.61 24.47 6.83
N ASP A 274 -17.31 24.61 7.95
CA ASP A 274 -16.67 24.59 9.26
C ASP A 274 -16.26 23.14 9.62
N VAL A 275 -14.96 22.91 9.71
CA VAL A 275 -14.35 21.62 10.09
C VAL A 275 -14.01 21.52 11.59
N LEU A 276 -14.32 22.56 12.37
CA LEU A 276 -14.00 22.59 13.80
C LEU A 276 -14.69 21.46 14.56
N GLY A 277 -13.95 20.70 15.35
CA GLY A 277 -14.48 19.59 16.15
C GLY A 277 -14.60 18.27 15.40
N VAL A 278 -14.38 18.23 14.08
CA VAL A 278 -14.26 16.96 13.35
C VAL A 278 -12.92 16.30 13.66
N GLN A 279 -12.90 14.98 13.81
CA GLN A 279 -11.65 14.23 13.98
C GLN A 279 -10.68 14.55 12.83
N ARG A 280 -9.46 14.95 13.21
CA ARG A 280 -8.36 15.19 12.26
C ARG A 280 -7.28 14.13 12.43
N TYR A 281 -6.66 13.79 11.33
CA TYR A 281 -5.54 12.84 11.26
C TYR A 281 -4.20 13.53 11.00
N HIS A 282 -4.27 14.74 10.47
CA HIS A 282 -3.14 15.64 10.33
C HIS A 282 -3.56 17.06 10.68
N THR A 283 -2.61 17.86 11.15
CA THR A 283 -2.77 19.30 11.29
C THR A 283 -2.11 20.00 10.12
N PHE A 284 -2.75 21.10 9.66
CA PHE A 284 -2.11 21.99 8.70
C PHE A 284 -0.96 22.72 9.37
N GLU A 285 0.22 22.51 8.82
CA GLU A 285 1.42 23.24 9.21
C GLU A 285 2.09 23.85 7.98
N THR A 286 2.39 25.15 8.10
CA THR A 286 3.08 25.88 7.02
C THR A 286 4.46 25.30 6.70
N ASN A 287 5.13 24.70 7.68
CA ASN A 287 6.45 24.10 7.51
C ASN A 287 6.39 22.65 7.02
N ALA A 288 5.38 21.88 7.43
CA ALA A 288 5.21 20.48 7.04
C ALA A 288 4.54 20.34 5.66
N HIS A 289 3.85 21.39 5.20
CA HIS A 289 3.18 21.46 3.90
C HIS A 289 2.19 20.32 3.61
N ASN A 290 1.48 19.83 4.60
CA ASN A 290 0.40 18.87 4.44
C ASN A 290 -0.95 19.57 4.68
N PRO A 291 -2.00 19.28 3.88
CA PRO A 291 -3.34 19.73 4.18
C PRO A 291 -3.88 18.97 5.41
N GLU A 292 -4.85 19.55 6.07
CA GLU A 292 -5.62 18.79 7.07
C GLU A 292 -6.37 17.65 6.40
N ALA A 293 -6.44 16.52 7.10
CA ALA A 293 -7.25 15.37 6.71
C ALA A 293 -8.31 15.13 7.79
N GLN A 294 -9.58 15.27 7.42
CA GLN A 294 -10.73 15.09 8.33
C GLN A 294 -11.32 13.69 8.15
N ASP A 295 -11.88 13.15 9.24
CA ASP A 295 -12.69 11.94 9.16
C ASP A 295 -13.97 12.20 8.36
N ILE A 296 -14.21 11.38 7.33
CA ILE A 296 -15.37 11.56 6.45
C ILE A 296 -16.70 11.38 7.22
N ARG A 297 -16.77 10.43 8.17
CA ARG A 297 -18.00 10.17 8.95
C ARG A 297 -18.33 11.35 9.84
N GLY A 298 -17.34 11.83 10.59
CA GLY A 298 -17.51 13.00 11.46
C GLY A 298 -17.85 14.27 10.66
N MET A 299 -17.24 14.44 9.47
CA MET A 299 -17.57 15.56 8.59
C MET A 299 -19.03 15.51 8.13
N MET A 300 -19.50 14.38 7.63
CA MET A 300 -20.86 14.25 7.14
C MET A 300 -21.89 14.34 8.28
N HIS A 301 -21.60 13.79 9.47
CA HIS A 301 -22.46 13.96 10.64
C HIS A 301 -22.64 15.44 11.01
N LYS A 302 -21.56 16.21 10.96
CA LYS A 302 -21.61 17.65 11.27
C LYS A 302 -22.44 18.46 10.26
N LEU A 303 -22.43 18.08 8.99
CA LEU A 303 -23.04 18.86 7.90
C LEU A 303 -24.49 18.47 7.62
N LEU A 304 -24.86 17.22 7.82
CA LEU A 304 -26.12 16.69 7.34
C LEU A 304 -27.22 16.73 8.42
N PRO A 305 -28.48 16.96 8.03
CA PRO A 305 -29.61 16.63 8.90
C PRO A 305 -29.66 15.12 9.20
N ASP A 306 -30.10 14.75 10.42
CA ASP A 306 -30.05 13.35 10.91
C ASP A 306 -30.56 12.31 9.90
N SER A 307 -31.73 12.54 9.31
CA SER A 307 -32.36 11.59 8.38
C SER A 307 -31.55 11.38 7.07
N ILE A 308 -30.81 12.40 6.64
CA ILE A 308 -29.93 12.30 5.46
C ILE A 308 -28.64 11.61 5.86
N TYR A 309 -28.10 11.98 7.01
CA TYR A 309 -26.90 11.38 7.57
C TYR A 309 -27.07 9.86 7.78
N GLU A 310 -28.15 9.44 8.45
CA GLU A 310 -28.43 8.02 8.70
C GLU A 310 -28.45 7.20 7.40
N ALA A 311 -29.09 7.71 6.34
CA ALA A 311 -29.13 7.03 5.04
C ALA A 311 -27.74 6.93 4.38
N TRP A 312 -26.95 7.99 4.43
CA TRP A 312 -25.60 8.03 3.91
C TRP A 312 -24.64 7.14 4.73
N GLU A 313 -24.77 7.19 6.06
CA GLU A 313 -23.96 6.39 6.98
C GLU A 313 -24.09 4.88 6.71
N GLN A 314 -25.30 4.41 6.35
CA GLN A 314 -25.49 3.00 5.99
C GLN A 314 -24.64 2.60 4.76
N VAL A 315 -24.33 3.51 3.86
CA VAL A 315 -23.41 3.26 2.74
C VAL A 315 -21.96 3.23 3.24
N LEU A 316 -21.58 4.18 4.09
CA LEU A 316 -20.25 4.22 4.68
C LEU A 316 -19.94 2.95 5.49
N LEU A 317 -20.87 2.48 6.31
CA LEU A 317 -20.70 1.28 7.15
C LEU A 317 -20.57 -0.02 6.35
N ARG A 318 -21.04 -0.04 5.10
CA ARG A 318 -20.75 -1.15 4.16
C ARG A 318 -19.39 -0.99 3.50
N THR A 319 -18.88 0.22 3.43
CA THR A 319 -17.58 0.55 2.82
C THR A 319 -16.45 0.38 3.82
N VAL A 320 -16.58 0.96 5.02
CA VAL A 320 -15.60 0.79 6.11
C VAL A 320 -16.07 -0.37 6.99
N VAL A 321 -15.54 -1.56 6.72
CA VAL A 321 -16.01 -2.80 7.35
C VAL A 321 -15.39 -3.09 8.72
N TRP A 322 -14.32 -2.37 9.05
CA TRP A 322 -13.64 -2.42 10.34
C TRP A 322 -12.86 -1.12 10.58
N HIS A 323 -12.89 -0.58 11.78
CA HIS A 323 -12.08 0.57 12.19
C HIS A 323 -11.87 0.58 13.69
N LYS A 324 -10.68 0.94 14.13
CA LYS A 324 -10.33 1.21 15.54
C LYS A 324 -9.21 2.23 15.63
N ALA A 325 -9.22 3.00 16.70
CA ALA A 325 -8.11 3.85 17.10
C ALA A 325 -7.86 3.71 18.61
N THR A 326 -6.62 3.84 19.02
CA THR A 326 -6.27 4.06 20.43
C THR A 326 -6.69 5.46 20.85
N TYR A 327 -6.77 5.75 22.14
CA TYR A 327 -7.09 7.09 22.63
C TYR A 327 -6.11 8.15 22.10
N SER A 328 -4.84 7.80 21.98
CA SER A 328 -3.83 8.61 21.31
C SER A 328 -2.94 7.69 20.46
N TRP A 329 -2.42 8.22 19.36
CA TRP A 329 -1.52 7.49 18.48
C TRP A 329 -0.36 8.37 18.03
N TYR A 330 0.68 7.71 17.56
CA TYR A 330 1.93 8.31 17.15
C TYR A 330 1.73 9.40 16.07
N SER A 331 2.46 10.50 16.23
CA SER A 331 2.65 11.52 15.21
C SER A 331 4.08 12.04 15.25
N ILE A 332 4.63 12.29 14.08
CA ILE A 332 5.90 12.99 13.93
C ILE A 332 5.73 14.51 13.82
N PHE A 333 4.49 15.01 13.79
CA PHE A 333 4.16 16.41 13.54
C PHE A 333 3.16 16.96 14.57
N PRO A 334 3.47 18.17 15.12
CA PRO A 334 4.80 18.73 15.31
C PRO A 334 5.52 18.12 16.50
N GLY A 335 6.83 17.88 16.40
CA GLY A 335 7.72 17.69 17.54
C GLY A 335 7.52 16.47 18.45
N ASN A 336 7.08 15.31 17.96
CA ASN A 336 6.72 14.10 18.72
C ASN A 336 5.42 14.18 19.54
N GLU A 337 4.52 15.07 19.17
CA GLU A 337 3.17 15.07 19.74
C GLU A 337 2.38 13.85 19.26
N HIS A 338 1.44 13.44 20.11
CA HIS A 338 0.49 12.39 19.76
C HIS A 338 -0.79 13.02 19.23
N HIS A 339 -1.35 12.43 18.19
CA HIS A 339 -2.75 12.67 17.85
C HIS A 339 -3.66 12.10 18.94
N THR A 340 -4.82 12.72 19.14
CA THR A 340 -5.80 12.25 20.11
C THR A 340 -7.12 11.97 19.43
N LEU A 341 -7.79 10.89 19.82
CA LEU A 341 -9.14 10.59 19.40
C LEU A 341 -10.10 11.59 20.08
N THR A 342 -10.53 12.58 19.32
CA THR A 342 -11.41 13.67 19.80
C THR A 342 -12.89 13.35 19.61
N ASP A 343 -13.20 12.47 18.66
CA ASP A 343 -14.57 12.04 18.35
C ASP A 343 -14.61 10.52 18.19
N SER A 344 -14.87 9.82 19.28
CA SER A 344 -14.94 8.35 19.27
C SER A 344 -16.27 7.80 18.71
N GLU A 345 -17.31 8.63 18.68
CA GLU A 345 -18.64 8.21 18.23
C GLU A 345 -18.72 8.20 16.70
N PHE A 346 -18.16 9.23 16.05
CA PHE A 346 -18.20 9.39 14.60
C PHE A 346 -16.87 9.15 13.92
N TYR A 347 -15.92 8.49 14.60
CA TYR A 347 -14.69 8.02 14.02
C TYR A 347 -14.94 6.87 13.02
N SER A 348 -14.38 6.97 11.81
CA SER A 348 -14.43 5.91 10.79
C SER A 348 -13.06 5.35 10.38
N GLY A 349 -11.98 6.04 10.70
CA GLY A 349 -10.65 5.67 10.25
C GLY A 349 -10.44 5.82 8.74
N LEU A 350 -11.29 6.61 8.08
CA LEU A 350 -11.18 6.95 6.67
C LEU A 350 -11.20 8.48 6.53
N SER A 351 -10.13 9.06 6.00
CA SER A 351 -10.04 10.51 5.84
C SER A 351 -10.55 10.97 4.49
N MET A 352 -10.93 12.24 4.42
CA MET A 352 -11.29 12.94 3.21
C MET A 352 -10.61 14.31 3.18
N PHE A 353 -10.12 14.71 2.02
CA PHE A 353 -9.65 16.06 1.80
C PHE A 353 -10.85 17.02 1.64
N VAL A 354 -10.76 18.18 2.29
CA VAL A 354 -11.72 19.25 2.17
C VAL A 354 -11.02 20.48 1.61
N PRO A 355 -11.30 20.89 0.36
CA PRO A 355 -10.69 22.07 -0.25
C PRO A 355 -10.96 23.33 0.57
N GLN A 356 -9.97 24.22 0.66
CA GLN A 356 -10.04 25.51 1.36
C GLN A 356 -9.15 26.53 0.67
N GLU A 357 -9.47 27.82 0.75
CA GLU A 357 -8.66 28.91 0.14
C GLU A 357 -7.22 28.92 0.66
N LYS A 358 -7.01 28.60 1.95
CA LYS A 358 -5.66 28.52 2.55
C LYS A 358 -4.73 27.51 1.86
N TYR A 359 -5.27 26.58 1.06
CA TYR A 359 -4.50 25.56 0.34
C TYR A 359 -4.10 25.96 -1.09
N GLU A 360 -4.66 27.07 -1.62
CA GLU A 360 -4.33 27.57 -2.96
C GLU A 360 -2.83 27.81 -3.17
N PRO A 361 -2.10 28.46 -2.24
CA PRO A 361 -0.67 28.72 -2.41
C PRO A 361 0.19 27.45 -2.54
N TYR A 362 -0.35 26.30 -2.08
CA TYR A 362 0.34 25.01 -2.10
C TYR A 362 -0.06 24.17 -3.31
N GLY A 363 -1.08 24.58 -4.05
CA GLY A 363 -1.59 23.87 -5.22
C GLY A 363 -2.36 22.57 -4.89
N TRP A 364 -2.75 22.34 -3.62
CA TRP A 364 -3.42 21.10 -3.23
C TRP A 364 -4.85 21.01 -3.75
N ASN A 365 -5.60 22.13 -3.75
CA ASN A 365 -6.93 22.16 -4.37
C ASN A 365 -6.86 21.76 -5.85
N LEU A 366 -5.85 22.26 -6.59
CA LEU A 366 -5.65 21.88 -7.98
C LEU A 366 -5.20 20.43 -8.14
N ALA A 367 -4.31 19.96 -7.27
CA ALA A 367 -3.84 18.57 -7.30
C ALA A 367 -4.95 17.55 -7.01
N PHE A 368 -5.94 17.93 -6.20
CA PHE A 368 -7.12 17.12 -5.89
C PHE A 368 -7.91 16.76 -7.15
N HIS A 369 -7.90 17.60 -8.21
CA HIS A 369 -8.54 17.30 -9.49
C HIS A 369 -7.97 16.07 -10.20
N ASN A 370 -6.77 15.63 -9.84
CA ASN A 370 -6.14 14.44 -10.43
C ASN A 370 -6.61 13.13 -9.77
N THR A 371 -7.39 13.20 -8.69
CA THR A 371 -7.94 12.01 -8.03
C THR A 371 -9.25 11.57 -8.70
N SER A 372 -9.46 10.27 -8.80
CA SER A 372 -10.74 9.74 -9.30
C SER A 372 -11.91 10.03 -8.37
N TRP A 373 -11.66 10.22 -7.07
CA TRP A 373 -12.65 10.63 -6.08
C TRP A 373 -13.23 12.02 -6.37
N TYR A 374 -12.39 12.99 -6.76
CA TYR A 374 -12.84 14.34 -7.13
C TYR A 374 -13.96 14.31 -8.17
N TRP A 375 -13.82 13.49 -9.19
CA TRP A 375 -14.80 13.34 -10.27
C TRP A 375 -16.02 12.53 -9.84
N ALA A 376 -15.81 11.41 -9.14
CA ALA A 376 -16.89 10.50 -8.76
C ALA A 376 -17.80 11.07 -7.65
N ALA A 377 -17.23 11.83 -6.72
CA ALA A 377 -17.96 12.44 -5.61
C ALA A 377 -18.50 13.86 -5.91
N GLY A 378 -18.49 14.30 -7.18
CA GLY A 378 -19.18 15.51 -7.60
C GLY A 378 -18.46 16.84 -7.33
N TRP A 379 -17.18 16.81 -6.91
CA TRP A 379 -16.41 18.01 -6.57
C TRP A 379 -16.28 19.01 -7.72
N GLN A 380 -16.25 18.52 -8.97
CA GLN A 380 -16.18 19.38 -10.18
C GLN A 380 -17.40 20.33 -10.33
N GLN A 381 -18.49 20.09 -9.61
CA GLN A 381 -19.69 20.94 -9.63
C GLN A 381 -19.60 22.07 -8.62
N THR A 382 -18.63 22.06 -7.73
CA THR A 382 -18.53 23.01 -6.61
C THR A 382 -17.70 24.25 -6.93
N GLY A 383 -16.88 24.19 -8.01
CA GLY A 383 -15.93 25.25 -8.36
C GLY A 383 -14.58 25.14 -7.61
N TRP A 384 -14.45 24.20 -6.67
CA TRP A 384 -13.17 23.86 -6.03
C TRP A 384 -12.23 23.09 -6.93
#